data_ae14eb17a013fcad0c3e64087f80c405
#
_entry.id   ae14eb17a013fcad0c3e64087f80c405
#
_cell.length_a   1.000
_cell.length_b   1.000
_cell.length_c   1.000
_cell.angle_alpha   90.00
_cell.angle_beta   90.00
_cell.angle_gamma   90.00
#
_symmetry.space_group_name_H-M   'P 1'
#
loop_
_entity.id
_entity.type
_entity.pdbx_description
1 polymer ?
#
loop_
_entity_poly.entity_id
_entity_poly.type
_entity_poly.pdbx_seq_one_letter_code
_entity_poly.pdbx_strand_id
1 'polypeptide(L)'
;MIAALYAVLTVVVAPLSYGPVQFRVAEALTLLPLYLPEAVPGLFVGCLVANAFGGYGLIDMAAGSCATLLAAVLTRRAPNLWLGALSPVLVNAIVVGGMLHLVAEVPLGLTILYVGAGEAGACFLVGIPLMRALMQQGILCERHGAGIPSGR
;
A
#
# COMPACT_ATOMS: atom_id res chain seq x y z
N MET A 1 1.71 14.71 7.61
CA MET A 1 0.86 13.82 8.43
C MET A 1 0.79 12.41 7.83
N ILE A 2 0.34 12.20 6.58
CA ILE A 2 0.25 10.86 5.94
C ILE A 2 1.59 10.11 5.96
N ALA A 3 2.71 10.78 5.60
CA ALA A 3 4.05 10.16 5.65
C ALA A 3 4.41 9.64 7.04
N ALA A 4 4.17 10.44 8.08
CA ALA A 4 4.45 10.05 9.47
C ALA A 4 3.56 8.88 9.90
N LEU A 5 2.27 8.92 9.56
CA LEU A 5 1.34 7.84 9.86
C LEU A 5 1.76 6.52 9.18
N TYR A 6 2.12 6.57 7.89
CA TYR A 6 2.61 5.42 7.16
C TYR A 6 3.87 4.83 7.81
N ALA A 7 4.87 5.68 8.08
CA ALA A 7 6.12 5.24 8.68
C ALA A 7 5.91 4.62 10.08
N VAL A 8 5.13 5.29 10.95
CA VAL A 8 4.82 4.80 12.29
C VAL A 8 4.07 3.45 12.22
N LEU A 9 3.04 3.33 11.41
CA LEU A 9 2.30 2.08 11.26
C LEU A 9 3.19 0.94 10.78
N THR A 10 4.11 1.21 9.84
CA THR A 10 5.03 0.19 9.35
C THR A 10 6.03 -0.25 10.42
N VAL A 11 6.60 0.70 11.17
CA VAL A 11 7.63 0.43 12.18
C VAL A 11 7.04 -0.20 13.45
N VAL A 12 5.86 0.24 13.90
CA VAL A 12 5.20 -0.32 15.10
C VAL A 12 4.86 -1.79 14.91
N VAL A 13 4.49 -2.20 13.70
CA VAL A 13 4.22 -3.62 13.37
C VAL A 13 5.37 -4.25 12.56
N ALA A 14 6.61 -3.84 12.82
CA ALA A 14 7.79 -4.26 12.07
C ALA A 14 7.91 -5.78 11.83
N PRO A 15 7.64 -6.67 12.80
CA PRO A 15 7.73 -8.11 12.57
C PRO A 15 6.78 -8.63 11.47
N LEU A 16 5.62 -8.00 11.30
CA LEU A 16 4.66 -8.31 10.22
C LEU A 16 5.03 -7.61 8.93
N SER A 17 5.48 -6.34 9.04
CA SER A 17 5.79 -5.49 7.88
C SER A 17 7.03 -5.93 7.11
N TYR A 18 8.05 -6.46 7.81
CA TYR A 18 9.31 -6.90 7.22
C TYR A 18 9.50 -8.43 7.27
N GLY A 19 8.44 -9.16 7.64
CA GLY A 19 8.43 -10.63 7.63
C GLY A 19 8.34 -11.20 6.20
N PRO A 20 8.41 -12.55 6.05
CA PRO A 20 8.38 -13.20 4.73
C PRO A 20 7.13 -12.89 3.90
N VAL A 21 5.97 -12.71 4.55
CA VAL A 21 4.68 -12.40 3.90
C VAL A 21 4.52 -10.90 3.67
N GLN A 22 5.33 -10.06 4.32
CA GLN A 22 5.29 -8.59 4.23
C GLN A 22 3.88 -7.98 4.38
N PHE A 23 3.16 -8.38 5.44
CA PHE A 23 1.86 -7.79 5.74
C PHE A 23 2.03 -6.37 6.31
N ARG A 24 2.05 -5.38 5.44
CA ARG A 24 2.22 -3.96 5.80
C ARG A 24 0.86 -3.30 6.01
N VAL A 25 0.42 -3.17 7.25
CA VAL A 25 -0.84 -2.47 7.58
C VAL A 25 -0.89 -1.05 7.00
N ALA A 26 0.26 -0.37 6.91
CA ALA A 26 0.38 0.95 6.31
C ALA A 26 -0.04 1.01 4.83
N GLU A 27 0.01 -0.12 4.10
CA GLU A 27 -0.47 -0.18 2.71
C GLU A 27 -1.99 0.02 2.58
N ALA A 28 -2.75 -0.14 3.67
CA ALA A 28 -4.15 0.30 3.70
C ALA A 28 -4.32 1.80 3.35
N LEU A 29 -3.31 2.64 3.63
CA LEU A 29 -3.30 4.06 3.31
C LEU A 29 -3.06 4.34 1.82
N THR A 30 -2.58 3.35 1.03
CA THR A 30 -2.38 3.50 -0.41
C THR A 30 -3.71 3.63 -1.19
N LEU A 31 -4.83 3.44 -0.51
CA LEU A 31 -6.17 3.73 -1.04
C LEU A 31 -6.58 5.20 -0.90
N LEU A 32 -5.92 5.99 -0.04
CA LEU A 32 -6.21 7.42 0.14
C LEU A 32 -6.09 8.25 -1.14
N PRO A 33 -5.13 8.01 -2.06
CA PRO A 33 -5.02 8.75 -3.32
C PRO A 33 -6.29 8.75 -4.19
N LEU A 34 -7.17 7.78 -4.00
CA LEU A 34 -8.45 7.73 -4.70
C LEU A 34 -9.33 8.94 -4.34
N TYR A 35 -9.21 9.44 -3.11
CA TYR A 35 -10.00 10.54 -2.54
C TYR A 35 -9.17 11.80 -2.33
N LEU A 36 -7.89 11.65 -1.95
CA LEU A 36 -6.94 12.70 -1.58
C LEU A 36 -5.69 12.60 -2.47
N PRO A 37 -5.63 13.33 -3.60
CA PRO A 37 -4.46 13.31 -4.47
C PRO A 37 -3.14 13.67 -3.78
N GLU A 38 -3.21 14.51 -2.73
CA GLU A 38 -2.07 14.93 -1.90
C GLU A 38 -1.47 13.77 -1.07
N ALA A 39 -2.18 12.66 -0.97
CA ALA A 39 -1.67 11.47 -0.30
C ALA A 39 -0.50 10.81 -1.08
N VAL A 40 -0.43 10.99 -2.41
CA VAL A 40 0.62 10.37 -3.24
C VAL A 40 2.03 10.70 -2.77
N PRO A 41 2.45 11.97 -2.65
CA PRO A 41 3.78 12.29 -2.14
C PRO A 41 3.96 11.90 -0.67
N GLY A 42 2.91 11.95 0.13
CA GLY A 42 2.95 11.54 1.52
C GLY A 42 3.26 10.05 1.70
N LEU A 43 2.65 9.20 0.89
CA LEU A 43 2.89 7.75 0.89
C LEU A 43 4.31 7.42 0.42
N PHE A 44 4.79 8.07 -0.63
CA PHE A 44 6.16 7.91 -1.11
C PHE A 44 7.19 8.21 -0.03
N VAL A 45 7.09 9.40 0.60
CA VAL A 45 8.01 9.81 1.67
C VAL A 45 7.86 8.91 2.90
N GLY A 46 6.63 8.52 3.26
CA GLY A 46 6.37 7.61 4.37
C GLY A 46 7.00 6.23 4.17
N CYS A 47 6.87 5.68 2.96
CA CYS A 47 7.49 4.41 2.59
C CYS A 47 9.01 4.50 2.58
N LEU A 48 9.58 5.61 2.05
CA LEU A 48 11.01 5.84 2.04
C LEU A 48 11.59 5.84 3.45
N VAL A 49 10.95 6.56 4.38
CA VAL A 49 11.35 6.60 5.80
C VAL A 49 11.17 5.24 6.45
N ALA A 50 10.04 4.56 6.23
CA ALA A 50 9.80 3.23 6.79
C ALA A 50 10.85 2.21 6.34
N ASN A 51 11.18 2.18 5.04
CA ASN A 51 12.16 1.24 4.49
C ASN A 51 13.60 1.53 4.93
N ALA A 52 13.89 2.76 5.42
CA ALA A 52 15.18 3.03 6.06
C ALA A 52 15.40 2.20 7.35
N PHE A 53 14.32 1.73 7.98
CA PHE A 53 14.35 0.81 9.12
C PHE A 53 14.22 -0.67 8.69
N GLY A 54 14.05 -0.94 7.40
CA GLY A 54 13.98 -2.29 6.83
C GLY A 54 15.34 -2.99 6.79
N GLY A 55 15.30 -4.32 6.68
CA GLY A 55 16.52 -5.16 6.71
C GLY A 55 17.31 -5.21 5.40
N TYR A 56 16.74 -4.73 4.28
CA TYR A 56 17.34 -4.87 2.93
C TYR A 56 18.02 -3.60 2.40
N GLY A 57 18.14 -2.55 3.23
CA GLY A 57 18.94 -1.35 2.96
C GLY A 57 18.44 -0.48 1.80
N LEU A 58 19.38 0.09 1.03
CA LEU A 58 19.05 1.05 -0.03
C LEU A 58 18.21 0.47 -1.17
N ILE A 59 18.32 -0.82 -1.43
CA ILE A 59 17.54 -1.50 -2.48
C ILE A 59 16.06 -1.53 -2.10
N ASP A 60 15.75 -1.86 -0.85
CA ASP A 60 14.37 -1.83 -0.32
C ASP A 60 13.81 -0.40 -0.29
N MET A 61 14.62 0.57 0.12
CA MET A 61 14.24 1.98 0.08
C MET A 61 13.85 2.43 -1.33
N ALA A 62 14.67 2.10 -2.32
CA ALA A 62 14.42 2.51 -3.71
C ALA A 62 13.25 1.72 -4.32
N ALA A 63 13.32 0.40 -4.31
CA ALA A 63 12.32 -0.45 -4.96
C ALA A 63 10.94 -0.33 -4.29
N GLY A 64 10.88 -0.42 -2.95
CA GLY A 64 9.63 -0.32 -2.20
C GLY A 64 8.98 1.05 -2.31
N SER A 65 9.77 2.15 -2.23
CA SER A 65 9.20 3.49 -2.35
C SER A 65 8.73 3.80 -3.77
N CYS A 66 9.45 3.35 -4.80
CA CYS A 66 9.01 3.47 -6.19
C CYS A 66 7.75 2.63 -6.46
N ALA A 67 7.66 1.42 -5.89
CA ALA A 67 6.48 0.59 -5.98
C ALA A 67 5.27 1.27 -5.34
N THR A 68 5.41 1.77 -4.11
CA THR A 68 4.33 2.50 -3.40
C THR A 68 3.93 3.77 -4.17
N LEU A 69 4.88 4.53 -4.74
CA LEU A 69 4.57 5.69 -5.58
C LEU A 69 3.75 5.30 -6.81
N LEU A 70 4.18 4.26 -7.53
CA LEU A 70 3.48 3.77 -8.71
C LEU A 70 2.08 3.27 -8.35
N ALA A 71 1.97 2.47 -7.29
CA ALA A 71 0.70 1.98 -6.77
C ALA A 71 -0.25 3.14 -6.41
N ALA A 72 0.24 4.17 -5.69
CA ALA A 72 -0.53 5.35 -5.32
C ALA A 72 -1.04 6.14 -6.54
N VAL A 73 -0.21 6.29 -7.57
CA VAL A 73 -0.60 6.95 -8.83
C VAL A 73 -1.67 6.15 -9.58
N LEU A 74 -1.53 4.82 -9.63
CA LEU A 74 -2.52 3.94 -10.25
C LEU A 74 -3.83 3.95 -9.46
N THR A 75 -3.77 3.85 -8.14
CA THR A 75 -4.94 3.96 -7.25
C THR A 75 -5.68 5.27 -7.46
N ARG A 76 -4.96 6.40 -7.58
CA ARG A 76 -5.56 7.71 -7.87
C ARG A 76 -6.38 7.72 -9.16
N ARG A 77 -5.99 6.92 -10.16
CA ARG A 77 -6.65 6.82 -11.47
C ARG A 77 -7.71 5.73 -11.52
N ALA A 78 -7.81 4.90 -10.50
CA ALA A 78 -8.74 3.79 -10.47
C ALA A 78 -10.21 4.28 -10.52
N PRO A 79 -11.10 3.58 -11.23
CA PRO A 79 -12.50 3.95 -11.35
C PRO A 79 -13.32 3.65 -10.10
N ASN A 80 -12.85 2.75 -9.25
CA ASN A 80 -13.54 2.35 -8.02
C ASN A 80 -12.55 1.88 -6.95
N LEU A 81 -13.05 1.73 -5.70
CA LEU A 81 -12.24 1.35 -4.55
C LEU A 81 -11.61 -0.05 -4.69
N TRP A 82 -12.30 -0.99 -5.31
CA TRP A 82 -11.80 -2.36 -5.48
C TRP A 82 -10.61 -2.43 -6.44
N LEU A 83 -10.71 -1.75 -7.58
CA LEU A 83 -9.59 -1.63 -8.53
C LEU A 83 -8.46 -0.77 -7.97
N GLY A 84 -8.80 0.24 -7.14
CA GLY A 84 -7.82 0.98 -6.36
C GLY A 84 -7.02 0.08 -5.43
N ALA A 85 -7.70 -0.83 -4.71
CA ALA A 85 -7.06 -1.79 -3.81
C ALA A 85 -6.20 -2.85 -4.56
N LEU A 86 -6.56 -3.18 -5.78
CA LEU A 86 -5.79 -4.13 -6.60
C LEU A 86 -4.45 -3.54 -7.07
N SER A 87 -4.37 -2.22 -7.24
CA SER A 87 -3.16 -1.54 -7.71
C SER A 87 -1.94 -1.79 -6.83
N PRO A 88 -1.94 -1.53 -5.50
CA PRO A 88 -0.81 -1.82 -4.63
C PRO A 88 -0.50 -3.32 -4.55
N VAL A 89 -1.52 -4.19 -4.57
CA VAL A 89 -1.32 -5.65 -4.56
C VAL A 89 -0.49 -6.11 -5.75
N LEU A 90 -0.85 -5.69 -6.96
CA LEU A 90 -0.13 -6.11 -8.18
C LEU A 90 1.25 -5.47 -8.27
N VAL A 91 1.36 -4.18 -8.00
CA VAL A 91 2.63 -3.46 -8.12
C VAL A 91 3.64 -3.99 -7.11
N ASN A 92 3.27 -4.12 -5.84
CA ASN A 92 4.18 -4.59 -4.80
C ASN A 92 4.51 -6.09 -4.97
N ALA A 93 3.55 -6.93 -5.35
CA ALA A 93 3.82 -8.34 -5.64
C ALA A 93 4.90 -8.50 -6.71
N ILE A 94 4.86 -7.70 -7.77
CA ILE A 94 5.83 -7.79 -8.87
C ILE A 94 7.16 -7.10 -8.50
N VAL A 95 7.12 -5.85 -8.02
CA VAL A 95 8.33 -5.05 -7.79
C VAL A 95 9.05 -5.50 -6.52
N VAL A 96 8.33 -5.55 -5.40
CA VAL A 96 8.92 -5.97 -4.11
C VAL A 96 9.18 -7.47 -4.08
N GLY A 97 8.27 -8.28 -4.62
CA GLY A 97 8.48 -9.72 -4.77
C GLY A 97 9.67 -10.06 -5.66
N GLY A 98 9.86 -9.32 -6.77
CA GLY A 98 11.03 -9.43 -7.64
C GLY A 98 12.32 -8.99 -6.94
N MET A 99 12.28 -7.89 -6.20
CA MET A 99 13.41 -7.41 -5.40
C MET A 99 13.82 -8.45 -4.35
N LEU A 100 12.87 -9.01 -3.61
CA LEU A 100 13.15 -10.03 -2.60
C LEU A 100 13.74 -11.31 -3.20
N HIS A 101 13.28 -11.71 -4.38
CA HIS A 101 13.89 -12.82 -5.11
C HIS A 101 15.39 -12.61 -5.34
N LEU A 102 15.77 -11.39 -5.77
CA LEU A 102 17.16 -11.06 -6.08
C LEU A 102 18.04 -10.92 -4.83
N VAL A 103 17.48 -10.42 -3.71
CA VAL A 103 18.24 -10.10 -2.51
C VAL A 103 18.27 -11.26 -1.51
N ALA A 104 17.16 -11.98 -1.39
CA ALA A 104 16.99 -13.06 -0.40
C ALA A 104 17.16 -14.48 -1.02
N GLU A 105 17.40 -14.58 -2.32
CA GLU A 105 17.58 -15.84 -3.07
C GLU A 105 16.39 -16.82 -2.94
N VAL A 106 15.19 -16.28 -2.64
CA VAL A 106 13.95 -17.07 -2.53
C VAL A 106 13.32 -17.22 -3.93
N PRO A 107 12.71 -18.36 -4.28
CA PRO A 107 12.06 -18.55 -5.58
C PRO A 107 11.06 -17.45 -5.90
N LEU A 108 11.14 -16.88 -7.12
CA LEU A 108 10.34 -15.72 -7.56
C LEU A 108 8.82 -15.92 -7.38
N GLY A 109 8.31 -17.11 -7.71
CA GLY A 109 6.89 -17.41 -7.55
C GLY A 109 6.41 -17.35 -6.10
N LEU A 110 7.25 -17.77 -5.16
CA LEU A 110 6.94 -17.72 -3.73
C LEU A 110 6.97 -16.29 -3.19
N THR A 111 7.97 -15.48 -3.58
CA THR A 111 8.05 -14.08 -3.14
C THR A 111 6.87 -13.27 -3.66
N ILE A 112 6.50 -13.42 -4.95
CA ILE A 112 5.33 -12.75 -5.53
C ILE A 112 4.04 -13.16 -4.80
N LEU A 113 3.87 -14.46 -4.53
CA LEU A 113 2.69 -14.98 -3.84
C LEU A 113 2.59 -14.45 -2.40
N TYR A 114 3.69 -14.48 -1.65
CA TYR A 114 3.70 -14.05 -0.25
C TYR A 114 3.49 -12.53 -0.13
N VAL A 115 4.21 -11.73 -0.91
CA VAL A 115 4.01 -10.27 -0.93
C VAL A 115 2.61 -9.94 -1.40
N GLY A 116 2.13 -10.57 -2.49
CA GLY A 116 0.78 -10.35 -2.99
C GLY A 116 -0.31 -10.72 -1.98
N ALA A 117 -0.15 -11.81 -1.24
CA ALA A 117 -1.09 -12.20 -0.18
C ALA A 117 -1.08 -11.20 1.00
N GLY A 118 0.10 -10.76 1.44
CA GLY A 118 0.24 -9.75 2.49
C GLY A 118 -0.41 -8.42 2.10
N GLU A 119 -0.12 -7.94 0.89
CA GLU A 119 -0.70 -6.73 0.32
C GLU A 119 -2.23 -6.83 0.15
N ALA A 120 -2.71 -7.98 -0.35
CA ALA A 120 -4.15 -8.22 -0.45
C ALA A 120 -4.83 -8.15 0.92
N GLY A 121 -4.25 -8.77 1.95
CA GLY A 121 -4.72 -8.65 3.32
C GLY A 121 -4.77 -7.19 3.79
N ALA A 122 -3.68 -6.44 3.62
CA ALA A 122 -3.62 -5.05 4.05
C ALA A 122 -4.64 -4.17 3.29
N CYS A 123 -4.71 -4.29 1.97
CA CYS A 123 -5.58 -3.42 1.16
C CYS A 123 -7.06 -3.81 1.21
N PHE A 124 -7.39 -5.11 1.13
CA PHE A 124 -8.80 -5.53 1.08
C PHE A 124 -9.42 -5.69 2.48
N LEU A 125 -8.70 -6.28 3.46
CA LEU A 125 -9.26 -6.52 4.79
C LEU A 125 -9.15 -5.30 5.71
N VAL A 126 -8.14 -4.45 5.54
CA VAL A 126 -7.95 -3.25 6.36
C VAL A 126 -8.28 -1.98 5.57
N GLY A 127 -7.74 -1.83 4.37
CA GLY A 127 -7.86 -0.61 3.57
C GLY A 127 -9.29 -0.29 3.14
N ILE A 128 -10.01 -1.25 2.55
CA ILE A 128 -11.40 -1.02 2.11
C ILE A 128 -12.33 -0.67 3.28
N PRO A 129 -12.36 -1.40 4.41
CA PRO A 129 -13.16 -0.99 5.57
C PRO A 129 -12.77 0.37 6.11
N LEU A 130 -11.46 0.69 6.18
CA LEU A 130 -10.98 1.97 6.64
C LEU A 130 -11.50 3.12 5.76
N MET A 131 -11.38 3.00 4.43
CA MET A 131 -11.88 4.02 3.51
C MET A 131 -13.39 4.22 3.63
N ARG A 132 -14.15 3.12 3.76
CA ARG A 132 -15.61 3.20 3.99
C ARG A 132 -15.96 3.89 5.30
N ALA A 133 -15.25 3.58 6.38
CA ALA A 133 -15.47 4.23 7.68
C ALA A 133 -15.16 5.73 7.62
N LEU A 134 -14.08 6.15 6.96
CA LEU A 134 -13.72 7.55 6.77
C LEU A 134 -14.76 8.32 5.92
N MET A 135 -15.32 7.68 4.90
CA MET A 135 -16.42 8.25 4.11
C MET A 135 -17.69 8.41 4.94
N GLN A 136 -18.06 7.40 5.74
CA GLN A 136 -19.24 7.47 6.61
C GLN A 136 -19.13 8.57 7.67
N GLN A 137 -17.92 8.88 8.13
CA GLN A 137 -17.65 9.97 9.08
C GLN A 137 -17.55 11.35 8.40
N GLY A 138 -17.72 11.44 7.07
CA GLY A 138 -17.61 12.68 6.32
C GLY A 138 -16.20 13.26 6.20
N ILE A 139 -15.17 12.48 6.57
CA ILE A 139 -13.76 12.89 6.47
C ILE A 139 -13.28 12.85 5.01
N LEU A 140 -13.78 11.89 4.24
CA LEU A 140 -13.51 11.76 2.81
C LEU A 140 -14.79 12.02 2.02
N CYS A 141 -14.72 12.93 1.04
CA CYS A 141 -15.83 13.17 0.10
C CYS A 141 -15.73 12.17 -1.07
N GLU A 142 -16.86 11.63 -1.51
CA GLU A 142 -16.92 10.86 -2.74
C GLU A 142 -16.45 11.72 -3.92
N ARG A 143 -15.50 11.19 -4.67
CA ARG A 143 -15.11 11.78 -5.95
C ARG A 143 -16.27 11.57 -6.93
N HIS A 144 -16.84 12.62 -7.46
CA HIS A 144 -17.85 12.55 -8.52
C HIS A 144 -17.34 11.65 -9.66
N GLY A 145 -17.88 10.44 -9.78
CA GLY A 145 -17.54 9.48 -10.84
C GLY A 145 -17.22 8.06 -10.39
N ALA A 146 -16.92 7.80 -9.12
CA ALA A 146 -16.74 6.43 -8.63
C ALA A 146 -18.09 5.90 -8.10
N GLY A 147 -18.89 5.33 -9.00
CA GLY A 147 -20.23 4.81 -8.68
C GLY A 147 -20.21 3.78 -7.56
N ILE A 148 -20.56 4.22 -6.37
CA ILE A 148 -21.13 3.36 -5.34
C ILE A 148 -22.59 3.77 -5.22
N PRO A 149 -23.56 2.87 -5.45
CA PRO A 149 -24.97 3.20 -5.23
C PRO A 149 -25.14 3.56 -3.75
N SER A 150 -25.66 4.77 -3.50
CA SER A 150 -26.09 5.20 -2.17
C SER A 150 -27.19 4.26 -1.71
N GLY A 151 -26.87 3.27 -0.90
CA GLY A 151 -27.84 2.52 -0.14
C GLY A 151 -28.41 3.41 0.95
N ARG A 152 -29.65 3.80 0.79
CA ARG A 152 -30.48 4.40 1.85
C ARG A 152 -30.75 3.35 2.93
#